data_503a7e8c35e252840c7b649e804679c0
#
_entry.id   503a7e8c35e252840c7b649e804679c0
#
_cell.length_a   1.000
_cell.length_b   1.000
_cell.length_c   1.000
_cell.angle_alpha   90.00
_cell.angle_beta   90.00
_cell.angle_gamma   90.00
#
_symmetry.space_group_name_H-M   'P 1'
#
loop_
_entity.id
_entity.type
_entity.pdbx_description
1 polymer ?
#
loop_
_entity_poly.entity_id
_entity_poly.type
_entity_poly.pdbx_seq_one_letter_code
_entity_poly.pdbx_strand_id
1 'polypeptide(L)'
;MKIENINLDNVKVAIFDFDDTLAIHKDKDFLIHRKESEEKRLGYYLNAYKNPDTFYEYIEPCIRSEVLYNFISNLRNKNIKIYCLSGMKFSFHLKAKQNFINKHYGNDIEVISASTQELKLDGVKIIQRLNNCNLEEILFIDDRKDVINLLNSNGINSILVKDIEN
;
A
#
# COMPACT_ATOMS: atom_id res chain seq x y z
N MET A 1 6.38 -10.81 13.44
CA MET A 1 6.26 -12.14 12.77
C MET A 1 7.32 -12.17 11.69
N LYS A 2 8.19 -13.19 11.68
CA LYS A 2 9.19 -13.28 10.60
C LYS A 2 8.46 -13.51 9.28
N ILE A 3 8.96 -12.93 8.19
CA ILE A 3 8.43 -13.15 6.81
C ILE A 3 8.31 -14.64 6.49
N GLU A 4 9.27 -15.45 6.97
CA GLU A 4 9.29 -16.90 6.79
C GLU A 4 8.08 -17.62 7.40
N ASN A 5 7.39 -16.99 8.35
CA ASN A 5 6.22 -17.55 9.01
C ASN A 5 4.88 -17.15 8.38
N ILE A 6 4.92 -16.32 7.33
CA ILE A 6 3.71 -15.97 6.58
C ILE A 6 3.42 -17.14 5.63
N ASN A 7 2.33 -17.87 5.91
CA ASN A 7 1.91 -18.93 5.01
C ASN A 7 1.38 -18.35 3.70
N LEU A 8 2.11 -18.60 2.62
CA LEU A 8 1.78 -18.13 1.27
C LEU A 8 1.21 -19.24 0.38
N ASP A 9 0.98 -20.46 0.89
CA ASP A 9 0.66 -21.61 0.05
C ASP A 9 -0.67 -21.47 -0.70
N ASN A 10 -1.64 -20.75 -0.10
CA ASN A 10 -2.93 -20.51 -0.73
C ASN A 10 -3.08 -19.07 -1.26
N VAL A 11 -2.04 -18.24 -1.15
CA VAL A 11 -2.13 -16.84 -1.59
C VAL A 11 -1.95 -16.75 -3.10
N LYS A 12 -2.93 -16.15 -3.78
CA LYS A 12 -2.88 -15.84 -5.22
C LYS A 12 -2.58 -14.37 -5.50
N VAL A 13 -2.98 -13.51 -4.57
CA VAL A 13 -2.86 -12.06 -4.71
C VAL A 13 -2.33 -11.45 -3.42
N ALA A 14 -1.32 -10.61 -3.51
CA ALA A 14 -0.84 -9.76 -2.43
C ALA A 14 -1.16 -8.30 -2.73
N ILE A 15 -1.69 -7.59 -1.75
CA ILE A 15 -2.07 -6.18 -1.87
C ILE A 15 -1.36 -5.39 -0.78
N PHE A 16 -0.63 -4.35 -1.16
CA PHE A 16 0.05 -3.45 -0.23
C PHE A 16 -0.68 -2.11 -0.19
N ASP A 17 -0.80 -1.51 0.99
CA ASP A 17 -1.04 -0.08 1.09
C ASP A 17 0.20 0.70 0.62
N PHE A 18 0.04 1.99 0.35
CA PHE A 18 1.13 2.85 -0.13
C PHE A 18 1.75 3.66 1.00
N ASP A 19 0.96 4.56 1.62
CA ASP A 19 1.47 5.51 2.61
C ASP A 19 1.81 4.80 3.94
N ASP A 20 2.99 5.07 4.50
CA ASP A 20 3.55 4.42 5.70
C ASP A 20 3.71 2.88 5.59
N THR A 21 3.44 2.29 4.42
CA THR A 21 3.63 0.86 4.11
C THR A 21 4.75 0.65 3.09
N LEU A 22 4.59 1.08 1.84
CA LEU A 22 5.62 1.03 0.80
C LEU A 22 6.44 2.32 0.74
N ALA A 23 5.85 3.45 1.11
CA ALA A 23 6.47 4.78 1.03
C ALA A 23 6.29 5.55 2.33
N ILE A 24 7.30 6.35 2.69
CA ILE A 24 7.25 7.26 3.84
C ILE A 24 7.51 8.69 3.39
N HIS A 25 6.90 9.65 4.09
CA HIS A 25 7.15 11.06 3.87
C HIS A 25 8.42 11.52 4.57
N LYS A 26 9.26 12.26 3.85
CA LYS A 26 10.50 12.87 4.40
C LYS A 26 10.23 14.17 5.12
N ASP A 27 9.21 14.90 4.67
CA ASP A 27 8.92 16.24 5.14
C ASP A 27 8.41 16.21 6.59
N LYS A 28 9.20 16.79 7.48
CA LYS A 28 8.86 16.87 8.91
C LYS A 28 7.63 17.73 9.15
N ASP A 29 7.44 18.79 8.36
CA ASP A 29 6.29 19.69 8.47
C ASP A 29 5.01 18.95 8.07
N PHE A 30 5.06 18.10 7.04
CA PHE A 30 3.94 17.22 6.72
C PHE A 30 3.58 16.28 7.86
N LEU A 31 4.57 15.65 8.50
CA LEU A 31 4.33 14.76 9.62
C LEU A 31 3.69 15.46 10.83
N ILE A 32 3.95 16.76 11.00
CA ILE A 32 3.31 17.61 12.00
C ILE A 32 1.88 17.95 11.55
N HIS A 33 1.72 18.52 10.35
CA HIS A 33 0.47 19.05 9.84
C HIS A 33 -0.58 17.97 9.55
N ARG A 34 -0.19 16.74 9.24
CA ARG A 34 -1.13 15.64 9.04
C ARG A 34 -1.97 15.31 10.29
N LYS A 35 -1.49 15.74 11.47
CA LYS A 35 -2.17 15.54 12.75
C LYS A 35 -3.07 16.72 13.15
N GLU A 36 -3.00 17.86 12.46
CA GLU A 36 -3.72 19.06 12.83
C GLU A 36 -5.18 19.04 12.35
N SER A 37 -5.42 19.35 11.10
CA SER A 37 -6.75 19.37 10.51
C SER A 37 -6.79 18.75 9.13
N GLU A 38 -7.98 18.33 8.69
CA GLU A 38 -8.15 17.77 7.35
C GLU A 38 -7.84 18.82 6.28
N GLU A 39 -8.20 20.09 6.50
CA GLU A 39 -7.93 21.18 5.58
C GLU A 39 -6.43 21.42 5.38
N LYS A 40 -5.65 21.49 6.47
CA LYS A 40 -4.20 21.65 6.40
C LYS A 40 -3.55 20.47 5.72
N ARG A 41 -3.97 19.26 6.05
CA ARG A 41 -3.50 18.04 5.40
C ARG A 41 -3.79 18.03 3.91
N LEU A 42 -4.99 18.45 3.49
CA LEU A 42 -5.36 18.57 2.09
C LEU A 42 -4.54 19.63 1.36
N GLY A 43 -4.35 20.79 1.99
CA GLY A 43 -3.51 21.88 1.46
C GLY A 43 -2.08 21.40 1.21
N TYR A 44 -1.52 20.66 2.15
CA TYR A 44 -0.20 20.07 1.99
C TYR A 44 -0.13 19.09 0.79
N TYR A 45 -1.08 18.16 0.70
CA TYR A 45 -1.13 17.19 -0.42
C TYR A 45 -1.30 17.90 -1.77
N LEU A 46 -2.12 18.94 -1.83
CA LEU A 46 -2.28 19.74 -3.05
C LEU A 46 -0.96 20.39 -3.48
N ASN A 47 -0.21 20.94 -2.55
CA ASN A 47 1.06 21.59 -2.85
C ASN A 47 2.19 20.60 -3.15
N ALA A 48 2.34 19.55 -2.33
CA ALA A 48 3.40 18.56 -2.46
C ALA A 48 3.23 17.68 -3.71
N TYR A 49 1.98 17.38 -4.09
CA TYR A 49 1.69 16.41 -5.16
C TYR A 49 1.04 17.03 -6.40
N LYS A 50 1.10 18.35 -6.51
CA LYS A 50 0.59 19.07 -7.68
C LYS A 50 1.28 18.64 -8.98
N ASN A 51 2.57 18.34 -8.91
CA ASN A 51 3.34 17.77 -10.01
C ASN A 51 3.84 16.37 -9.63
N PRO A 52 3.59 15.32 -10.42
CA PRO A 52 4.11 13.98 -10.18
C PRO A 52 5.64 13.92 -9.97
N ASP A 53 6.39 14.81 -10.60
CA ASP A 53 7.85 14.84 -10.48
C ASP A 53 8.29 15.35 -9.09
N THR A 54 7.56 16.28 -8.49
CA THR A 54 7.84 16.79 -7.13
C THR A 54 7.43 15.80 -6.05
N PHE A 55 6.58 14.81 -6.35
CA PHE A 55 6.20 13.79 -5.40
C PHE A 55 7.41 13.02 -4.84
N TYR A 56 8.42 12.77 -5.68
CA TYR A 56 9.64 12.06 -5.28
C TYR A 56 10.56 12.86 -4.37
N GLU A 57 10.37 14.19 -4.27
CA GLU A 57 11.13 15.04 -3.36
C GLU A 57 10.69 14.87 -1.90
N TYR A 58 9.44 14.45 -1.69
CA TYR A 58 8.79 14.38 -0.37
C TYR A 58 8.64 12.97 0.18
N ILE A 59 8.83 11.95 -0.64
CA ILE A 59 8.69 10.55 -0.22
C ILE A 59 9.89 9.70 -0.60
N GLU A 60 10.08 8.63 0.17
CA GLU A 60 11.11 7.62 -0.06
C GLU A 60 10.55 6.22 0.23
N PRO A 61 11.22 5.14 -0.22
CA PRO A 61 10.86 3.80 0.19
C PRO A 61 10.83 3.67 1.71
N CYS A 62 9.89 2.87 2.21
CA CYS A 62 9.74 2.63 3.64
C CYS A 62 11.08 2.24 4.29
N ILE A 63 11.29 2.59 5.54
CA ILE A 63 12.50 2.24 6.31
C ILE A 63 12.77 0.72 6.34
N ARG A 64 11.73 -0.10 6.13
CA ARG A 64 11.82 -1.55 5.97
C ARG A 64 11.97 -2.01 4.51
N SER A 65 12.42 -1.12 3.63
CA SER A 65 12.45 -1.38 2.18
C SER A 65 13.19 -2.66 1.81
N GLU A 66 14.32 -2.96 2.45
CA GLU A 66 15.07 -4.19 2.19
C GLU A 66 14.24 -5.45 2.50
N VAL A 67 13.56 -5.48 3.63
CA VAL A 67 12.66 -6.57 4.03
C VAL A 67 11.50 -6.68 3.06
N LEU A 68 10.91 -5.55 2.66
CA LEU A 68 9.82 -5.51 1.70
C LEU A 68 10.26 -5.95 0.30
N TYR A 69 11.47 -5.57 -0.15
CA TYR A 69 12.03 -6.05 -1.42
C TYR A 69 12.19 -7.56 -1.44
N ASN A 70 12.74 -8.12 -0.36
CA ASN A 70 12.89 -9.56 -0.23
C ASN A 70 11.54 -10.28 -0.21
N PHE A 71 10.56 -9.72 0.49
CA PHE A 71 9.20 -10.27 0.53
C PHE A 71 8.51 -10.20 -0.83
N ILE A 72 8.56 -9.06 -1.51
CA ILE A 72 8.03 -8.88 -2.88
C ILE A 72 8.69 -9.85 -3.86
N SER A 73 10.01 -10.05 -3.75
CA SER A 73 10.73 -11.02 -4.56
C SER A 73 10.26 -12.45 -4.30
N ASN A 74 10.00 -12.80 -3.04
CA ASN A 74 9.43 -14.11 -2.69
C ASN A 74 8.01 -14.30 -3.27
N LEU A 75 7.17 -13.27 -3.21
CA LEU A 75 5.84 -13.31 -3.83
C LEU A 75 5.93 -13.56 -5.35
N ARG A 76 6.85 -12.88 -6.04
CA ARG A 76 7.11 -13.09 -7.47
C ARG A 76 7.57 -14.51 -7.78
N ASN A 77 8.50 -15.04 -7.00
CA ASN A 77 9.00 -16.42 -7.15
C ASN A 77 7.89 -17.46 -7.00
N LYS A 78 6.86 -17.15 -6.24
CA LYS A 78 5.66 -17.99 -6.07
C LYS A 78 4.56 -17.67 -7.11
N ASN A 79 4.81 -16.79 -8.08
CA ASN A 79 3.83 -16.32 -9.07
C ASN A 79 2.59 -15.67 -8.45
N ILE A 80 2.72 -15.06 -7.27
CA ILE A 80 1.65 -14.31 -6.61
C ILE A 80 1.57 -12.94 -7.27
N LYS A 81 0.36 -12.56 -7.71
CA LYS A 81 0.14 -11.25 -8.33
C LYS A 81 0.12 -10.16 -7.28
N ILE A 82 0.75 -9.02 -7.58
CA ILE A 82 0.95 -7.96 -6.60
C ILE A 82 0.25 -6.68 -7.04
N TYR A 83 -0.45 -6.03 -6.11
CA TYR A 83 -1.10 -4.73 -6.28
C TYR A 83 -0.70 -3.78 -5.16
N CYS A 84 -0.81 -2.48 -5.45
CA CYS A 84 -0.83 -1.44 -4.43
C CYS A 84 -2.21 -0.79 -4.40
N LEU A 85 -2.91 -0.84 -3.26
CA LEU A 85 -4.23 -0.24 -3.08
C LEU A 85 -4.14 0.93 -2.11
N SER A 86 -4.24 2.15 -2.62
CA SER A 86 -4.01 3.37 -1.84
C SER A 86 -5.19 4.33 -1.85
N GLY A 87 -5.44 4.96 -0.70
CA GLY A 87 -6.38 6.06 -0.60
C GLY A 87 -5.90 7.28 -1.39
N MET A 88 -6.74 7.82 -2.28
CA MET A 88 -6.40 8.98 -3.10
C MET A 88 -7.59 9.90 -3.25
N LYS A 89 -7.38 11.19 -2.92
CA LYS A 89 -8.41 12.22 -3.12
C LYS A 89 -8.33 12.90 -4.49
N PHE A 90 -7.20 12.78 -5.18
CA PHE A 90 -6.95 13.45 -6.47
C PHE A 90 -6.36 12.46 -7.49
N SER A 91 -6.85 12.54 -8.72
CA SER A 91 -6.45 11.64 -9.80
C SER A 91 -4.96 11.69 -10.15
N PHE A 92 -4.32 12.85 -9.99
CA PHE A 92 -2.88 12.98 -10.26
C PHE A 92 -2.00 12.22 -9.26
N HIS A 93 -2.50 11.90 -8.06
CA HIS A 93 -1.79 11.04 -7.11
C HIS A 93 -1.58 9.63 -7.66
N LEU A 94 -2.51 9.13 -8.46
CA LEU A 94 -2.38 7.80 -9.06
C LEU A 94 -1.11 7.67 -9.90
N LYS A 95 -0.90 8.65 -10.81
CA LYS A 95 0.30 8.69 -11.65
C LYS A 95 1.58 8.82 -10.83
N ALA A 96 1.59 9.68 -9.82
CA ALA A 96 2.75 9.88 -8.95
C ALA A 96 3.10 8.62 -8.17
N LYS A 97 2.11 7.96 -7.58
CA LYS A 97 2.29 6.70 -6.84
C LYS A 97 2.72 5.55 -7.77
N GLN A 98 2.14 5.45 -8.96
CA GLN A 98 2.56 4.45 -9.95
C GLN A 98 4.02 4.66 -10.38
N ASN A 99 4.43 5.91 -10.64
CA ASN A 99 5.82 6.21 -10.98
C ASN A 99 6.78 5.85 -9.83
N PHE A 100 6.39 6.12 -8.58
CA PHE A 100 7.17 5.73 -7.41
C PHE A 100 7.31 4.20 -7.31
N ILE A 101 6.22 3.47 -7.45
CA ILE A 101 6.22 2.00 -7.40
C ILE A 101 7.11 1.44 -8.52
N ASN A 102 6.96 1.93 -9.74
CA ASN A 102 7.76 1.50 -10.88
C ASN A 102 9.26 1.70 -10.64
N LYS A 103 9.62 2.84 -10.06
CA LYS A 103 11.02 3.19 -9.77
C LYS A 103 11.64 2.31 -8.68
N HIS A 104 10.89 2.00 -7.62
CA HIS A 104 11.44 1.40 -6.42
C HIS A 104 11.07 -0.07 -6.22
N TYR A 105 9.94 -0.53 -6.75
CA TYR A 105 9.42 -1.88 -6.50
C TYR A 105 9.20 -2.71 -7.75
N GLY A 106 9.15 -2.09 -8.95
CA GLY A 106 9.02 -2.76 -10.24
C GLY A 106 7.72 -2.41 -10.98
N ASN A 107 7.72 -2.65 -12.30
CA ASN A 107 6.64 -2.26 -13.20
C ASN A 107 5.47 -3.26 -13.23
N ASP A 108 5.58 -4.36 -12.53
CA ASP A 108 4.60 -5.43 -12.44
C ASP A 108 3.56 -5.21 -11.32
N ILE A 109 3.72 -4.14 -10.51
CA ILE A 109 2.80 -3.79 -9.43
C ILE A 109 1.90 -2.65 -9.90
N GLU A 110 0.62 -2.94 -10.07
CA GLU A 110 -0.39 -1.96 -10.45
C GLU A 110 -0.92 -1.21 -9.23
N VAL A 111 -0.98 0.13 -9.33
CA VAL A 111 -1.55 0.99 -8.28
C VAL A 111 -3.04 1.22 -8.55
N ILE A 112 -3.88 0.85 -7.60
CA ILE A 112 -5.33 1.03 -7.64
C ILE A 112 -5.75 2.06 -6.59
N SER A 113 -6.66 2.95 -6.98
CA SER A 113 -7.20 3.98 -6.09
C SER A 113 -8.38 3.47 -5.26
N ALA A 114 -8.32 3.74 -3.96
CA ALA A 114 -9.49 3.71 -3.08
C ALA A 114 -9.67 5.12 -2.50
N SER A 115 -10.86 5.74 -2.61
CA SER A 115 -11.04 7.12 -2.16
C SER A 115 -11.15 7.27 -0.64
N THR A 116 -11.56 6.24 0.08
CA THR A 116 -11.61 6.20 1.55
C THR A 116 -11.17 4.84 2.07
N GLN A 117 -11.11 4.69 3.37
CA GLN A 117 -10.69 3.44 4.01
C GLN A 117 -11.75 2.35 3.94
N GLU A 118 -13.03 2.73 4.07
CA GLU A 118 -14.16 1.82 3.86
C GLU A 118 -14.14 1.28 2.43
N LEU A 119 -13.75 2.13 1.47
CA LEU A 119 -13.59 1.75 0.07
C LEU A 119 -12.34 0.88 -0.20
N LYS A 120 -11.43 0.71 0.76
CA LYS A 120 -10.37 -0.31 0.64
C LYS A 120 -10.95 -1.72 0.55
N LEU A 121 -11.98 -2.03 1.33
CA LEU A 121 -12.67 -3.32 1.21
C LEU A 121 -13.27 -3.52 -0.19
N ASP A 122 -13.90 -2.49 -0.74
CA ASP A 122 -14.44 -2.55 -2.11
C ASP A 122 -13.33 -2.67 -3.15
N GLY A 123 -12.21 -1.97 -2.96
CA GLY A 123 -11.02 -2.10 -3.80
C GLY A 123 -10.45 -3.53 -3.79
N VAL A 124 -10.38 -4.17 -2.62
CA VAL A 124 -9.97 -5.57 -2.51
C VAL A 124 -10.94 -6.49 -3.25
N LYS A 125 -12.26 -6.28 -3.12
CA LYS A 125 -13.27 -7.05 -3.86
C LYS A 125 -13.19 -6.87 -5.37
N ILE A 126 -12.81 -5.68 -5.85
CA ILE A 126 -12.55 -5.44 -7.28
C ILE A 126 -11.32 -6.26 -7.72
N ILE A 127 -10.21 -6.18 -6.98
CA ILE A 127 -8.99 -6.95 -7.27
C ILE A 127 -9.28 -8.46 -7.24
N GLN A 128 -10.06 -8.93 -6.28
CA GLN A 128 -10.51 -10.31 -6.17
C GLN A 128 -11.20 -10.79 -7.45
N ARG A 129 -12.16 -9.99 -7.95
CA ARG A 129 -12.92 -10.32 -9.19
C ARG A 129 -12.00 -10.33 -10.41
N LEU A 130 -11.10 -9.34 -10.53
CA LEU A 130 -10.15 -9.25 -11.64
C LEU A 130 -9.20 -10.46 -11.72
N ASN A 131 -8.92 -11.09 -10.58
CA ASN A 131 -8.02 -12.25 -10.50
C ASN A 131 -8.76 -13.59 -10.35
N ASN A 132 -10.10 -13.59 -10.33
CA ASN A 132 -10.91 -14.79 -10.18
C ASN A 132 -10.45 -15.66 -8.98
N CYS A 133 -10.25 -15.04 -7.83
CA CYS A 133 -9.79 -15.69 -6.60
C CYS A 133 -10.82 -15.52 -5.48
N ASN A 134 -10.65 -16.26 -4.37
CA ASN A 134 -11.44 -16.09 -3.16
C ASN A 134 -10.81 -15.04 -2.25
N LEU A 135 -11.57 -14.46 -1.30
CA LEU A 135 -11.06 -13.46 -0.36
C LEU A 135 -9.94 -14.01 0.54
N GLU A 136 -10.04 -15.27 0.94
CA GLU A 136 -9.04 -15.99 1.73
C GLU A 136 -7.71 -16.26 0.98
N GLU A 137 -7.72 -16.15 -0.36
CA GLU A 137 -6.53 -16.27 -1.22
C GLU A 137 -5.82 -14.92 -1.42
N ILE A 138 -6.29 -13.87 -0.73
CA ILE A 138 -5.70 -12.53 -0.75
C ILE A 138 -4.95 -12.28 0.55
N LEU A 139 -3.71 -11.79 0.43
CA LEU A 139 -2.93 -11.25 1.53
C LEU A 139 -2.88 -9.72 1.41
N PHE A 140 -3.33 -9.02 2.45
CA PHE A 140 -3.29 -7.56 2.50
C PHE A 140 -2.29 -7.06 3.54
N ILE A 141 -1.49 -6.07 3.20
CA ILE A 141 -0.46 -5.48 4.05
C ILE A 141 -0.71 -3.98 4.20
N ASP A 142 -0.84 -3.50 5.43
CA ASP A 142 -1.16 -2.09 5.74
C ASP A 142 -0.46 -1.66 7.04
N ASP A 143 -0.26 -0.37 7.25
CA ASP A 143 0.27 0.17 8.51
C ASP A 143 -0.81 0.38 9.58
N ARG A 144 -2.08 0.33 9.20
CA ARG A 144 -3.23 0.70 10.02
C ARG A 144 -3.98 -0.49 10.59
N LYS A 145 -4.02 -0.55 11.91
CA LYS A 145 -4.69 -1.63 12.65
C LYS A 145 -6.21 -1.68 12.41
N ASP A 146 -6.87 -0.53 12.24
CA ASP A 146 -8.31 -0.48 11.96
C ASP A 146 -8.66 -1.06 10.59
N VAL A 147 -7.82 -0.81 9.56
CA VAL A 147 -7.96 -1.44 8.23
C VAL A 147 -7.75 -2.95 8.32
N ILE A 148 -6.70 -3.39 9.00
CA ILE A 148 -6.43 -4.82 9.21
C ILE A 148 -7.61 -5.51 9.91
N ASN A 149 -8.15 -4.91 10.96
CA ASN A 149 -9.31 -5.47 11.67
C ASN A 149 -10.54 -5.56 10.76
N LEU A 150 -10.82 -4.50 9.96
CA LEU A 150 -11.92 -4.49 9.01
C LEU A 150 -11.78 -5.61 7.97
N LEU A 151 -10.60 -5.77 7.38
CA LEU A 151 -10.37 -6.76 6.35
C LEU A 151 -10.41 -8.18 6.91
N ASN A 152 -9.79 -8.43 8.05
CA ASN A 152 -9.84 -9.73 8.72
C ASN A 152 -11.28 -10.13 9.09
N SER A 153 -12.11 -9.19 9.56
CA SER A 153 -13.52 -9.46 9.85
C SER A 153 -14.37 -9.79 8.62
N ASN A 154 -13.84 -9.49 7.42
CA ASN A 154 -14.43 -9.83 6.13
C ASN A 154 -13.78 -11.05 5.43
N GLY A 155 -12.97 -11.82 6.16
CA GLY A 155 -12.35 -13.06 5.65
C GLY A 155 -11.12 -12.85 4.76
N ILE A 156 -10.52 -11.64 4.77
CA ILE A 156 -9.30 -11.34 4.02
C ILE A 156 -8.12 -11.47 4.97
N ASN A 157 -7.13 -12.31 4.62
CA ASN A 157 -5.90 -12.39 5.40
C ASN A 157 -5.15 -11.07 5.35
N SER A 158 -5.01 -10.39 6.50
CA SER A 158 -4.34 -9.09 6.53
C SER A 158 -3.40 -8.98 7.71
N ILE A 159 -2.25 -8.33 7.49
CA ILE A 159 -1.16 -8.17 8.45
C ILE A 159 -0.68 -6.73 8.49
N LEU A 160 -0.21 -6.30 9.66
CA LEU A 160 0.44 -5.01 9.82
C LEU A 160 1.86 -5.06 9.22
N VAL A 161 2.23 -4.03 8.45
CA VAL A 161 3.58 -3.95 7.86
C VAL A 161 4.68 -3.99 8.92
N LYS A 162 4.44 -3.44 10.12
CA LYS A 162 5.39 -3.50 11.23
C LYS A 162 5.61 -4.91 11.79
N ASP A 163 4.67 -5.83 11.55
CA ASP A 163 4.78 -7.23 11.99
C ASP A 163 5.58 -8.07 10.99
N ILE A 164 5.92 -7.50 9.83
CA ILE A 164 6.87 -8.05 8.87
C ILE A 164 8.28 -7.65 9.35
N GLU A 165 8.76 -8.32 10.37
CA GLU A 165 10.10 -8.10 10.92
C GLU A 165 11.04 -9.26 10.56
N ASN A 166 12.33 -8.91 10.52
CA ASN A 166 13.45 -9.84 10.25
C ASN A 166 13.49 -11.05 11.20
#